data_aba22a63fff443aee2a5af345b450864
#
_entry.id   aba22a63fff443aee2a5af345b450864
#
_cell.length_a   1.000
_cell.length_b   1.000
_cell.length_c   1.000
_cell.angle_alpha   90.00
_cell.angle_beta   90.00
_cell.angle_gamma   90.00
#
_symmetry.space_group_name_H-M   'P 1'
#
loop_
_entity.id
_entity.type
_entity.pdbx_description
1 polymer ?
#
loop_
_entity_poly.entity_id
_entity_poly.type
_entity_poly.pdbx_seq_one_letter_code
_entity_poly.pdbx_strand_id
1 'polypeptide(L)'
;MFWNSNKKEQEKLADWPDSEWPSYIPKYHLRNFVAIDFEAANAELTSACSVGVVIVKDDEIVDEFYSLIHPVPNYYDFWTTKVHGIRKKDTENAPLFPEVWRKVERKVRRLPMVAHGISFDERVLKALYRYYHMRYPGFKFYCTNLGSQKFLPDMENHKVQTLAKHFGYDYEQSKHHNALADAEACATVAMHIF
;
A
#
# COMPACT_ATOMS: atom_id res chain seq x y z
N MET A 1 34.07 -0.56 -26.41
CA MET A 1 33.96 -1.09 -25.02
C MET A 1 32.49 -1.37 -24.76
N PHE A 2 32.10 -2.63 -24.81
CA PHE A 2 30.68 -3.05 -24.66
C PHE A 2 30.33 -3.03 -23.18
N TRP A 3 29.33 -2.24 -22.83
CA TRP A 3 28.75 -2.20 -21.49
C TRP A 3 27.85 -3.43 -21.33
N ASN A 4 28.39 -4.44 -20.65
CA ASN A 4 27.68 -5.67 -20.34
C ASN A 4 26.81 -5.40 -19.10
N SER A 5 25.58 -4.92 -19.31
CA SER A 5 24.59 -4.87 -18.25
C SER A 5 24.19 -6.31 -17.93
N ASN A 6 24.78 -6.89 -16.89
CA ASN A 6 24.29 -8.10 -16.25
C ASN A 6 22.83 -7.83 -15.83
N LYS A 7 21.85 -8.17 -16.68
CA LYS A 7 20.49 -8.46 -16.26
C LYS A 7 20.61 -9.67 -15.35
N LYS A 8 20.65 -9.45 -14.02
CA LYS A 8 20.32 -10.52 -13.08
C LYS A 8 18.94 -11.03 -13.54
N GLU A 9 18.88 -12.29 -13.95
CA GLU A 9 17.59 -12.94 -14.25
C GLU A 9 16.72 -12.74 -13.02
N GLN A 10 15.55 -12.13 -13.22
CA GLN A 10 14.60 -11.96 -12.14
C GLN A 10 14.03 -13.34 -11.81
N GLU A 11 14.14 -13.74 -10.55
CA GLU A 11 13.62 -15.01 -10.08
C GLU A 11 12.09 -15.01 -10.16
N LYS A 12 11.53 -16.04 -10.82
CA LYS A 12 10.10 -16.22 -10.96
C LYS A 12 9.54 -16.82 -9.65
N LEU A 13 8.45 -16.25 -9.13
CA LEU A 13 7.87 -16.66 -7.85
C LEU A 13 7.25 -18.06 -7.84
N ALA A 14 6.78 -18.53 -9.00
CA ALA A 14 6.18 -19.85 -9.13
C ALA A 14 6.18 -20.31 -10.59
N ASP A 15 6.01 -21.63 -10.83
CA ASP A 15 5.93 -22.24 -12.16
C ASP A 15 4.50 -22.30 -12.71
N TRP A 16 3.77 -21.20 -12.58
CA TRP A 16 2.43 -21.10 -13.16
C TRP A 16 2.49 -20.69 -14.65
N PRO A 17 1.60 -21.23 -15.51
CA PRO A 17 1.45 -20.74 -16.86
C PRO A 17 1.08 -19.26 -16.88
N ASP A 18 1.60 -18.52 -17.85
CA ASP A 18 1.34 -17.08 -17.97
C ASP A 18 -0.15 -16.73 -18.10
N SER A 19 -0.93 -17.62 -18.72
CA SER A 19 -2.39 -17.50 -18.87
C SER A 19 -3.17 -17.64 -17.57
N GLU A 20 -2.58 -18.27 -16.55
CA GLU A 20 -3.19 -18.54 -15.25
C GLU A 20 -2.66 -17.60 -14.15
N TRP A 21 -1.71 -16.70 -14.51
CA TRP A 21 -1.08 -15.84 -13.53
C TRP A 21 -2.07 -14.77 -13.01
N PRO A 22 -2.33 -14.71 -11.68
CA PRO A 22 -3.27 -13.74 -11.12
C PRO A 22 -2.80 -12.29 -11.34
N SER A 23 -3.70 -11.40 -11.74
CA SER A 23 -3.37 -10.01 -12.13
C SER A 23 -2.77 -9.16 -11.01
N TYR A 24 -3.06 -9.48 -9.74
CA TYR A 24 -2.57 -8.75 -8.57
C TYR A 24 -1.45 -9.47 -7.81
N ILE A 25 -0.79 -10.44 -8.44
CA ILE A 25 0.40 -11.11 -7.92
C ILE A 25 1.55 -10.87 -8.91
N PRO A 26 2.75 -10.43 -8.46
CA PRO A 26 3.88 -10.24 -9.37
C PRO A 26 4.37 -11.61 -9.88
N LYS A 27 4.87 -11.64 -11.13
CA LYS A 27 5.46 -12.87 -11.69
C LYS A 27 6.86 -13.15 -11.16
N TYR A 28 7.56 -12.11 -10.78
CA TYR A 28 8.96 -12.13 -10.39
C TYR A 28 9.14 -11.46 -9.04
N HIS A 29 10.18 -11.84 -8.34
CA HIS A 29 10.53 -11.24 -7.06
C HIS A 29 10.55 -9.72 -7.12
N LEU A 30 9.86 -9.08 -6.16
CA LEU A 30 9.56 -7.66 -6.17
C LEU A 30 10.49 -6.90 -5.21
N ARG A 31 11.73 -6.68 -5.63
CA ARG A 31 12.77 -6.03 -4.80
C ARG A 31 12.58 -4.52 -4.60
N ASN A 32 11.80 -3.89 -5.50
CA ASN A 32 11.59 -2.44 -5.49
C ASN A 32 10.11 -2.14 -5.64
N PHE A 33 9.50 -1.60 -4.61
CA PHE A 33 8.07 -1.30 -4.59
C PHE A 33 7.71 -0.24 -3.55
N VAL A 34 6.45 0.12 -3.53
CA VAL A 34 5.86 1.01 -2.54
C VAL A 34 4.70 0.30 -1.86
N ALA A 35 4.76 0.10 -0.56
CA ALA A 35 3.58 -0.28 0.20
C ALA A 35 2.79 0.98 0.56
N ILE A 36 1.46 0.89 0.41
CA ILE A 36 0.54 2.01 0.65
C ILE A 36 -0.69 1.53 1.40
N ASP A 37 -1.16 2.39 2.29
CA ASP A 37 -2.43 2.21 3.00
C ASP A 37 -3.13 3.56 3.19
N PHE A 38 -4.45 3.58 3.02
CA PHE A 38 -5.30 4.74 3.25
C PHE A 38 -6.31 4.48 4.35
N GLU A 39 -6.54 5.49 5.21
CA GLU A 39 -7.72 5.53 6.03
C GLU A 39 -8.76 6.49 5.44
N ALA A 40 -10.04 6.14 5.54
CA ALA A 40 -11.13 6.94 5.00
C ALA A 40 -12.08 7.43 6.12
N ALA A 41 -12.49 8.69 6.03
CA ALA A 41 -13.43 9.30 6.99
C ALA A 41 -14.85 8.70 6.91
N ASN A 42 -15.26 8.24 5.71
CA ASN A 42 -16.57 7.69 5.42
C ASN A 42 -16.52 6.79 4.17
N ALA A 43 -17.68 6.34 3.68
CA ALA A 43 -17.79 5.40 2.56
C ALA A 43 -17.40 6.00 1.18
N GLU A 44 -17.23 7.32 1.07
CA GLU A 44 -16.84 7.97 -0.18
C GLU A 44 -15.35 7.75 -0.46
N LEU A 45 -15.01 7.30 -1.65
CA LEU A 45 -13.62 6.99 -2.04
C LEU A 45 -12.69 8.23 -2.03
N THR A 46 -13.23 9.43 -2.05
CA THR A 46 -12.48 10.69 -1.97
C THR A 46 -12.24 11.16 -0.55
N SER A 47 -12.82 10.47 0.45
CA SER A 47 -12.76 10.84 1.86
C SER A 47 -11.50 10.35 2.59
N ALA A 48 -10.42 10.06 1.87
CA ALA A 48 -9.16 9.69 2.53
C ALA A 48 -8.77 10.73 3.58
N CYS A 49 -8.55 10.27 4.82
CA CYS A 49 -8.20 11.12 5.97
C CYS A 49 -6.77 10.92 6.46
N SER A 50 -6.11 9.84 6.05
CA SER A 50 -4.67 9.67 6.19
C SER A 50 -4.10 8.76 5.09
N VAL A 51 -2.79 8.80 4.93
CA VAL A 51 -2.05 7.89 4.06
C VAL A 51 -0.72 7.53 4.69
N GLY A 52 -0.39 6.24 4.66
CA GLY A 52 0.92 5.67 4.93
C GLY A 52 1.58 5.19 3.66
N VAL A 53 2.85 5.46 3.50
CA VAL A 53 3.66 5.06 2.33
C VAL A 53 5.02 4.58 2.81
N VAL A 54 5.38 3.36 2.42
CA VAL A 54 6.70 2.77 2.71
C VAL A 54 7.38 2.43 1.39
N ILE A 55 8.59 2.91 1.19
CA ILE A 55 9.37 2.68 -0.02
C ILE A 55 10.41 1.60 0.26
N VAL A 56 10.32 0.52 -0.48
CA VAL A 56 11.28 -0.60 -0.44
C VAL A 56 12.17 -0.55 -1.68
N LYS A 57 13.48 -0.70 -1.48
CA LYS A 57 14.47 -0.84 -2.55
C LYS A 57 15.49 -1.89 -2.17
N ASP A 58 15.75 -2.80 -3.09
CA ASP A 58 16.67 -3.92 -2.90
C ASP A 58 16.38 -4.74 -1.62
N ASP A 59 15.07 -4.95 -1.36
CA ASP A 59 14.50 -5.68 -0.21
C ASP A 59 14.73 -4.99 1.16
N GLU A 60 14.99 -3.68 1.14
CA GLU A 60 15.14 -2.88 2.36
C GLU A 60 14.18 -1.68 2.36
N ILE A 61 13.61 -1.35 3.52
CA ILE A 61 12.83 -0.13 3.71
C ILE A 61 13.81 1.05 3.69
N VAL A 62 13.67 1.95 2.72
CA VAL A 62 14.56 3.10 2.52
C VAL A 62 13.93 4.45 2.82
N ASP A 63 12.60 4.52 2.86
CA ASP A 63 11.88 5.77 3.13
C ASP A 63 10.45 5.48 3.58
N GLU A 64 9.95 6.31 4.48
CA GLU A 64 8.60 6.21 5.05
C GLU A 64 7.96 7.59 5.03
N PHE A 65 6.65 7.60 4.84
CA PHE A 65 5.88 8.83 4.84
C PHE A 65 4.50 8.60 5.42
N TYR A 66 4.10 9.47 6.32
CA TYR A 66 2.75 9.55 6.85
C TYR A 66 2.21 10.97 6.76
N SER A 67 0.94 11.10 6.43
CA SER A 67 0.24 12.38 6.52
C SER A 67 -1.23 12.18 6.80
N LEU A 68 -1.78 13.03 7.66
CA LEU A 68 -3.21 13.31 7.66
C LEU A 68 -3.58 14.04 6.35
N ILE A 69 -4.82 13.85 5.92
CA ILE A 69 -5.40 14.45 4.72
C ILE A 69 -6.73 15.10 5.13
N HIS A 70 -7.01 16.29 4.64
CA HIS A 70 -8.34 16.87 4.75
C HIS A 70 -9.29 16.12 3.81
N PRO A 71 -10.24 15.32 4.34
CA PRO A 71 -11.09 14.46 3.50
C PRO A 71 -12.15 15.26 2.75
N VAL A 72 -12.58 14.75 1.60
CA VAL A 72 -13.67 15.35 0.82
C VAL A 72 -14.67 14.25 0.43
N PRO A 73 -15.90 14.31 0.92
CA PRO A 73 -16.48 15.31 1.85
C PRO A 73 -15.94 15.15 3.28
N ASN A 74 -15.89 16.26 4.04
CA ASN A 74 -15.36 16.29 5.40
C ASN A 74 -16.45 15.99 6.44
N TYR A 75 -16.97 14.76 6.42
CA TYR A 75 -17.71 14.17 7.53
C TYR A 75 -17.16 12.80 7.88
N TYR A 76 -17.38 12.35 9.10
CA TYR A 76 -16.83 11.10 9.62
C TYR A 76 -17.93 10.16 10.04
N ASP A 77 -17.87 8.92 9.55
CA ASP A 77 -18.74 7.86 10.01
C ASP A 77 -18.28 7.32 11.36
N PHE A 78 -19.22 6.92 12.19
CA PHE A 78 -18.93 6.33 13.49
C PHE A 78 -18.02 5.10 13.41
N TRP A 79 -18.29 4.23 12.43
CA TRP A 79 -17.55 2.98 12.28
C TRP A 79 -16.13 3.17 11.80
N THR A 80 -15.90 4.05 10.84
CA THR A 80 -14.54 4.37 10.37
C THR A 80 -13.72 5.01 11.48
N THR A 81 -14.31 6.00 12.19
CA THR A 81 -13.67 6.63 13.36
C THR A 81 -13.34 5.62 14.45
N LYS A 82 -14.20 4.62 14.68
CA LYS A 82 -13.96 3.58 15.69
C LYS A 82 -12.76 2.70 15.31
N VAL A 83 -12.52 2.49 14.01
CA VAL A 83 -11.44 1.67 13.48
C VAL A 83 -10.10 2.40 13.61
N HIS A 84 -9.92 3.56 13.00
CA HIS A 84 -8.61 4.25 12.94
C HIS A 84 -8.44 5.40 13.96
N GLY A 85 -9.50 5.76 14.69
CA GLY A 85 -9.43 6.78 15.74
C GLY A 85 -9.35 8.24 15.26
N ILE A 86 -9.11 8.48 13.97
CA ILE A 86 -9.02 9.84 13.39
C ILE A 86 -10.40 10.48 13.38
N ARG A 87 -10.49 11.73 13.81
CA ARG A 87 -11.72 12.50 13.91
C ARG A 87 -11.63 13.77 13.06
N LYS A 88 -12.79 14.38 12.80
CA LYS A 88 -12.88 15.63 12.05
C LYS A 88 -11.93 16.71 12.53
N LYS A 89 -11.81 16.89 13.86
CA LYS A 89 -10.90 17.87 14.48
C LYS A 89 -9.42 17.63 14.15
N ASP A 90 -9.03 16.37 13.91
CA ASP A 90 -7.64 16.00 13.64
C ASP A 90 -7.23 16.36 12.21
N THR A 91 -8.21 16.42 11.29
CA THR A 91 -7.99 16.71 9.87
C THR A 91 -8.56 18.05 9.40
N GLU A 92 -9.14 18.84 10.30
CA GLU A 92 -9.76 20.12 9.96
C GLU A 92 -8.76 21.09 9.28
N ASN A 93 -7.53 21.09 9.76
CA ASN A 93 -6.44 21.88 9.24
C ASN A 93 -5.38 21.06 8.48
N ALA A 94 -5.69 19.80 8.17
CA ALA A 94 -4.78 18.97 7.40
C ALA A 94 -4.72 19.44 5.92
N PRO A 95 -3.60 19.19 5.23
CA PRO A 95 -3.48 19.54 3.83
C PRO A 95 -4.43 18.71 2.95
N LEU A 96 -4.80 19.24 1.79
CA LEU A 96 -5.54 18.51 0.78
C LEU A 96 -4.67 17.41 0.14
N PHE A 97 -5.30 16.38 -0.42
CA PHE A 97 -4.58 15.26 -1.06
C PHE A 97 -3.50 15.71 -2.07
N PRO A 98 -3.71 16.66 -2.99
CA PRO A 98 -2.67 17.08 -3.94
C PRO A 98 -1.41 17.63 -3.27
N GLU A 99 -1.54 18.28 -2.12
CA GLU A 99 -0.41 18.84 -1.38
C GLU A 99 0.38 17.74 -0.68
N VAL A 100 -0.32 16.77 -0.09
CA VAL A 100 0.26 15.58 0.53
C VAL A 100 0.97 14.74 -0.53
N TRP A 101 0.25 14.40 -1.61
CA TRP A 101 0.72 13.46 -2.63
C TRP A 101 1.93 13.98 -3.40
N ARG A 102 2.00 15.28 -3.66
CA ARG A 102 3.15 15.93 -4.33
C ARG A 102 4.48 15.68 -3.61
N LYS A 103 4.47 15.43 -2.30
CA LYS A 103 5.68 15.15 -1.50
C LYS A 103 6.29 13.79 -1.84
N VAL A 104 5.47 12.82 -2.19
CA VAL A 104 5.90 11.43 -2.43
C VAL A 104 5.83 11.01 -3.91
N GLU A 105 4.97 11.61 -4.72
CA GLU A 105 4.68 11.18 -6.09
C GLU A 105 5.94 10.96 -6.95
N ARG A 106 6.90 11.85 -6.87
CA ARG A 106 8.16 11.73 -7.66
C ARG A 106 8.98 10.50 -7.27
N LYS A 107 8.90 10.10 -6.01
CA LYS A 107 9.63 8.93 -5.47
C LYS A 107 8.94 7.62 -5.87
N VAL A 108 7.60 7.62 -5.91
CA VAL A 108 6.78 6.41 -6.05
C VAL A 108 6.32 6.13 -7.49
N ARG A 109 6.21 7.12 -8.37
CA ARG A 109 5.53 7.01 -9.68
C ARG A 109 6.08 5.96 -10.64
N ARG A 110 7.28 5.46 -10.43
CA ARG A 110 7.93 4.44 -11.28
C ARG A 110 7.99 3.07 -10.61
N LEU A 111 7.52 2.98 -9.37
CA LEU A 111 7.51 1.75 -8.61
C LEU A 111 6.10 1.13 -8.65
N PRO A 112 6.00 -0.19 -8.66
CA PRO A 112 4.71 -0.84 -8.42
C PRO A 112 4.26 -0.56 -6.99
N MET A 113 2.95 -0.50 -6.80
CA MET A 113 2.33 -0.33 -5.50
C MET A 113 1.86 -1.67 -4.96
N VAL A 114 1.99 -1.85 -3.66
CA VAL A 114 1.52 -3.01 -2.93
C VAL A 114 0.59 -2.53 -1.84
N ALA A 115 -0.54 -3.20 -1.67
CA ALA A 115 -1.45 -2.95 -0.56
C ALA A 115 -2.05 -4.27 -0.05
N HIS A 116 -2.55 -4.24 1.18
CA HIS A 116 -3.22 -5.40 1.76
C HIS A 116 -4.74 -5.25 1.62
N GLY A 117 -5.35 -5.94 0.66
CA GLY A 117 -6.74 -5.69 0.28
C GLY A 117 -6.88 -4.58 -0.77
N ILE A 118 -6.07 -4.69 -1.79
CA ILE A 118 -5.82 -3.73 -2.87
C ILE A 118 -7.04 -3.02 -3.46
N SER A 119 -8.21 -3.68 -3.45
CA SER A 119 -9.43 -3.12 -4.04
C SER A 119 -9.88 -1.80 -3.41
N PHE A 120 -9.49 -1.53 -2.16
CA PHE A 120 -9.77 -0.28 -1.48
C PHE A 120 -8.76 0.80 -1.89
N ASP A 121 -7.48 0.58 -1.62
CA ASP A 121 -6.41 1.59 -1.81
C ASP A 121 -6.27 2.05 -3.25
N GLU A 122 -6.32 1.12 -4.20
CA GLU A 122 -6.30 1.43 -5.64
C GLU A 122 -7.49 2.30 -6.05
N ARG A 123 -8.69 1.99 -5.55
CA ARG A 123 -9.90 2.76 -5.85
C ARG A 123 -9.87 4.14 -5.23
N VAL A 124 -9.42 4.25 -3.98
CA VAL A 124 -9.22 5.53 -3.29
C VAL A 124 -8.23 6.40 -4.06
N LEU A 125 -7.05 5.87 -4.38
CA LEU A 125 -6.04 6.62 -5.13
C LEU A 125 -6.56 7.10 -6.50
N LYS A 126 -7.21 6.23 -7.26
CA LYS A 126 -7.81 6.58 -8.55
C LYS A 126 -8.93 7.61 -8.42
N ALA A 127 -9.77 7.51 -7.38
CA ALA A 127 -10.84 8.47 -7.13
C ALA A 127 -10.27 9.86 -6.78
N LEU A 128 -9.24 9.93 -5.95
CA LEU A 128 -8.56 11.17 -5.59
C LEU A 128 -7.92 11.83 -6.82
N TYR A 129 -7.18 11.08 -7.64
CA TYR A 129 -6.63 11.61 -8.88
C TYR A 129 -7.70 12.19 -9.80
N ARG A 130 -8.83 11.51 -9.94
CA ARG A 130 -9.98 11.98 -10.74
C ARG A 130 -10.62 13.23 -10.15
N TYR A 131 -10.89 13.22 -8.85
CA TYR A 131 -11.56 14.32 -8.15
C TYR A 131 -10.76 15.63 -8.25
N TYR A 132 -9.42 15.54 -8.07
CA TYR A 132 -8.53 16.69 -8.15
C TYR A 132 -8.00 16.97 -9.57
N HIS A 133 -8.56 16.35 -10.60
CA HIS A 133 -8.14 16.49 -12.01
C HIS A 133 -6.63 16.29 -12.21
N MET A 134 -6.02 15.41 -11.44
CA MET A 134 -4.60 15.07 -11.55
C MET A 134 -4.38 14.02 -12.65
N ARG A 135 -3.23 14.09 -13.34
CA ARG A 135 -2.87 13.09 -14.34
C ARG A 135 -2.42 11.80 -13.65
N TYR A 136 -3.26 10.75 -13.72
CA TYR A 136 -2.94 9.44 -13.16
C TYR A 136 -1.79 8.77 -13.96
N PRO A 137 -0.67 8.36 -13.30
CA PRO A 137 0.50 7.83 -14.00
C PRO A 137 0.38 6.36 -14.40
N GLY A 138 -0.72 5.69 -14.09
CA GLY A 138 -0.91 4.27 -14.41
C GLY A 138 -0.14 3.34 -13.49
N PHE A 139 -0.22 3.54 -12.19
CA PHE A 139 0.43 2.66 -11.22
C PHE A 139 0.00 1.20 -11.41
N LYS A 140 0.96 0.29 -11.31
CA LYS A 140 0.73 -1.14 -11.24
C LYS A 140 0.57 -1.55 -9.77
N PHE A 141 -0.47 -2.33 -9.48
CA PHE A 141 -0.78 -2.74 -8.13
C PHE A 141 -0.63 -4.24 -7.91
N TYR A 142 -0.17 -4.62 -6.71
CA TYR A 142 -0.12 -5.99 -6.22
C TYR A 142 -0.76 -6.10 -4.84
N CYS A 143 -1.28 -7.28 -4.50
CA CYS A 143 -2.07 -7.52 -3.29
C CYS A 143 -1.45 -8.58 -2.40
N THR A 144 -0.95 -8.19 -1.23
CA THR A 144 -0.38 -9.15 -0.27
C THR A 144 -1.42 -10.11 0.30
N ASN A 145 -2.68 -9.71 0.43
CA ASN A 145 -3.76 -10.61 0.85
C ASN A 145 -3.96 -11.76 -0.15
N LEU A 146 -4.10 -11.44 -1.45
CA LEU A 146 -4.22 -12.46 -2.50
C LEU A 146 -2.95 -13.28 -2.66
N GLY A 147 -1.77 -12.66 -2.55
CA GLY A 147 -0.49 -13.35 -2.58
C GLY A 147 -0.35 -14.35 -1.44
N SER A 148 -0.67 -13.93 -0.21
CA SER A 148 -0.57 -14.80 0.96
C SER A 148 -1.50 -16.01 0.88
N GLN A 149 -2.71 -15.87 0.34
CA GLN A 149 -3.62 -16.99 0.10
C GLN A 149 -3.03 -18.03 -0.87
N LYS A 150 -2.18 -17.60 -1.80
CA LYS A 150 -1.54 -18.48 -2.79
C LYS A 150 -0.23 -19.10 -2.30
N PHE A 151 0.61 -18.33 -1.61
CA PHE A 151 1.94 -18.75 -1.20
C PHE A 151 2.00 -19.30 0.23
N LEU A 152 1.00 -18.99 1.06
CA LEU A 152 0.91 -19.38 2.47
C LEU A 152 -0.49 -19.95 2.80
N PRO A 153 -0.96 -20.99 2.08
CA PRO A 153 -2.35 -21.48 2.21
C PRO A 153 -2.68 -22.02 3.62
N ASP A 154 -1.67 -22.42 4.38
CA ASP A 154 -1.83 -23.04 5.71
C ASP A 154 -1.88 -22.00 6.86
N MET A 155 -1.86 -20.72 6.56
CA MET A 155 -2.00 -19.67 7.58
C MET A 155 -3.39 -19.69 8.21
N GLU A 156 -3.47 -19.47 9.52
CA GLU A 156 -4.73 -19.38 10.28
C GLU A 156 -5.73 -18.38 9.65
N ASN A 157 -5.21 -17.27 9.21
CA ASN A 157 -5.93 -16.25 8.43
C ASN A 157 -4.94 -15.37 7.66
N HIS A 158 -5.46 -14.60 6.72
CA HIS A 158 -4.66 -13.73 5.85
C HIS A 158 -4.81 -12.24 6.20
N LYS A 159 -5.04 -11.91 7.47
CA LYS A 159 -5.01 -10.51 7.94
C LYS A 159 -3.57 -10.01 7.97
N VAL A 160 -3.37 -8.73 7.66
CA VAL A 160 -2.02 -8.14 7.60
C VAL A 160 -1.28 -8.30 8.93
N GLN A 161 -1.97 -8.16 10.08
CA GLN A 161 -1.40 -8.32 11.41
C GLN A 161 -0.85 -9.73 11.64
N THR A 162 -1.64 -10.77 11.25
CA THR A 162 -1.25 -12.17 11.42
C THR A 162 -0.05 -12.50 10.56
N LEU A 163 -0.05 -12.06 9.31
CA LEU A 163 1.04 -12.28 8.36
C LEU A 163 2.30 -11.52 8.78
N ALA A 164 2.19 -10.25 9.14
CA ALA A 164 3.33 -9.44 9.57
C ALA A 164 3.99 -10.02 10.82
N LYS A 165 3.20 -10.45 11.80
CA LYS A 165 3.70 -11.14 13.01
C LYS A 165 4.40 -12.46 12.66
N HIS A 166 3.89 -13.24 11.70
CA HIS A 166 4.54 -14.45 11.22
C HIS A 166 5.95 -14.18 10.68
N PHE A 167 6.15 -13.03 10.05
CA PHE A 167 7.44 -12.58 9.52
C PHE A 167 8.26 -11.72 10.50
N GLY A 168 7.87 -11.69 11.77
CA GLY A 168 8.64 -11.04 12.83
C GLY A 168 8.41 -9.53 13.00
N TYR A 169 7.44 -8.95 12.29
CA TYR A 169 7.05 -7.55 12.51
C TYR A 169 6.19 -7.43 13.77
N ASP A 170 6.62 -6.61 14.72
CA ASP A 170 5.89 -6.39 15.98
C ASP A 170 4.75 -5.38 15.77
N TYR A 171 3.65 -5.89 15.27
CA TYR A 171 2.46 -5.09 15.01
C TYR A 171 1.79 -4.55 16.29
N GLU A 172 2.03 -5.17 17.46
CA GLU A 172 1.40 -4.76 18.72
C GLU A 172 1.99 -3.46 19.26
N GLN A 173 3.25 -3.15 18.97
CA GLN A 173 3.89 -1.88 19.31
C GLN A 173 3.50 -0.74 18.37
N SER A 174 3.06 -1.05 17.17
CA SER A 174 2.52 -0.07 16.23
C SER A 174 1.06 0.24 16.60
N LYS A 175 0.67 1.49 16.50
CA LYS A 175 -0.73 1.89 16.76
C LYS A 175 -1.62 1.22 15.72
N HIS A 176 -2.48 0.29 16.13
CA HIS A 176 -3.48 -0.35 15.27
C HIS A 176 -4.27 0.71 14.46
N HIS A 177 -4.51 0.41 13.17
CA HIS A 177 -5.19 1.30 12.24
C HIS A 177 -4.52 2.68 12.09
N ASN A 178 -3.22 2.69 12.08
CA ASN A 178 -2.44 3.82 11.60
C ASN A 178 -1.93 3.46 10.19
N ALA A 179 -2.30 4.24 9.18
CA ALA A 179 -1.97 3.94 7.80
C ALA A 179 -0.47 3.68 7.55
N LEU A 180 0.44 4.30 8.32
CA LEU A 180 1.87 3.99 8.19
C LEU A 180 2.18 2.60 8.73
N ALA A 181 1.69 2.25 9.91
CA ALA A 181 1.93 0.93 10.51
C ALA A 181 1.34 -0.20 9.63
N ASP A 182 0.17 0.02 9.03
CA ASP A 182 -0.45 -0.91 8.09
C ASP A 182 0.37 -1.04 6.80
N ALA A 183 0.92 0.08 6.29
CA ALA A 183 1.84 0.07 5.14
C ALA A 183 3.17 -0.63 5.47
N GLU A 184 3.75 -0.46 6.67
CA GLU A 184 4.95 -1.17 7.13
C GLU A 184 4.72 -2.68 7.24
N ALA A 185 3.60 -3.07 7.84
CA ALA A 185 3.19 -4.47 7.92
C ALA A 185 2.99 -5.07 6.52
N CYS A 186 2.34 -4.33 5.62
CA CYS A 186 2.17 -4.73 4.22
C CYS A 186 3.52 -4.86 3.49
N ALA A 187 4.46 -3.92 3.72
CA ALA A 187 5.82 -3.97 3.15
C ALA A 187 6.57 -5.21 3.64
N THR A 188 6.52 -5.49 4.94
CA THR A 188 7.13 -6.68 5.53
C THR A 188 6.60 -7.96 4.89
N VAL A 189 5.28 -8.09 4.79
CA VAL A 189 4.67 -9.27 4.13
C VAL A 189 5.11 -9.35 2.68
N ALA A 190 5.10 -8.23 1.93
CA ALA A 190 5.46 -8.22 0.51
C ALA A 190 6.92 -8.64 0.27
N MET A 191 7.87 -8.19 1.09
CA MET A 191 9.29 -8.59 1.00
C MET A 191 9.51 -10.11 1.19
N HIS A 192 8.58 -10.80 1.86
CA HIS A 192 8.71 -12.24 2.11
C HIS A 192 7.96 -13.11 1.10
N ILE A 193 6.90 -12.58 0.48
CA ILE A 193 6.06 -13.39 -0.43
C ILE A 193 6.15 -12.97 -1.91
N PHE A 194 6.74 -11.84 -2.21
CA PHE A 194 6.89 -11.28 -3.55
C PHE A 194 8.35 -11.02 -3.90
#